data_3b842f99b81fffad1f2e2b80a2712e32
#
_entry.id   3b842f99b81fffad1f2e2b80a2712e32
#
_cell.length_a   1.000
_cell.length_b   1.000
_cell.length_c   1.000
_cell.angle_alpha   90.00
_cell.angle_beta   90.00
_cell.angle_gamma   90.00
#
_symmetry.space_group_name_H-M   'P 1'
#
loop_
_entity.id
_entity.type
_entity.pdbx_description
1 polymer ?
#
loop_
_entity_poly.entity_id
_entity_poly.type
_entity_poly.pdbx_seq_one_letter_code
_entity_poly.pdbx_strand_id
1 'polypeptide(L)'
;QMNKVDAVIVLLPQEFRMDVLALAIENGVHFVETSYALPSYTDLGQLAEAKGISILPECGLDPGIDLVLAGQAIRELDEVHELHAYGTGVPEPAAADNPINYKVSWTFAGVLSAYQRPAKILKNGEVVNLSPSQMFSPENMHKVTLDTLGEMEAYYNGDAVKYLDILNIAETTRSTGRYSLRWPGHAAFWKKMVDLGFLKEEAIHVNGQEVS
;
A
#
# COMPACT_ATOMS: atom_id res chain seq x y z
N GLN A 1 -16.28 13.80 22.30
CA GLN A 1 -17.53 13.90 21.50
C GLN A 1 -17.86 12.61 20.74
N MET A 2 -17.00 11.57 20.88
CA MET A 2 -17.15 10.26 20.21
C MET A 2 -18.54 9.64 20.40
N ASN A 3 -19.08 9.74 21.60
CA ASN A 3 -20.41 9.21 22.00
C ASN A 3 -21.63 9.91 21.36
N LYS A 4 -21.41 10.82 20.42
CA LYS A 4 -22.49 11.55 19.71
C LYS A 4 -22.61 11.16 18.23
N VAL A 5 -21.84 10.16 17.81
CA VAL A 5 -21.82 9.68 16.43
C VAL A 5 -21.95 8.16 16.41
N ASP A 6 -22.46 7.62 15.32
CA ASP A 6 -22.61 6.18 15.13
C ASP A 6 -21.33 5.56 14.53
N ALA A 7 -20.59 6.32 13.74
CA ALA A 7 -19.35 5.89 13.09
C ALA A 7 -18.30 6.99 13.05
N VAL A 8 -17.04 6.59 13.09
CA VAL A 8 -15.88 7.47 12.85
C VAL A 8 -15.11 6.99 11.64
N ILE A 9 -14.79 7.92 10.73
CA ILE A 9 -13.89 7.68 9.59
C ILE A 9 -12.54 8.32 9.91
N VAL A 10 -11.48 7.51 9.92
CA VAL A 10 -10.14 7.93 10.32
C VAL A 10 -9.29 8.19 9.09
N LEU A 11 -8.93 9.46 8.90
CA LEU A 11 -8.04 9.96 7.84
C LEU A 11 -6.80 10.64 8.45
N LEU A 12 -6.44 10.23 9.66
CA LEU A 12 -5.31 10.76 10.42
C LEU A 12 -4.01 10.02 10.06
N PRO A 13 -2.84 10.62 10.36
CA PRO A 13 -1.57 9.93 10.33
C PRO A 13 -1.58 8.64 11.15
N GLN A 14 -0.73 7.68 10.72
CA GLN A 14 -0.77 6.30 11.21
C GLN A 14 -0.59 6.20 12.74
N GLU A 15 0.18 7.08 13.34
CA GLU A 15 0.47 7.11 14.77
C GLU A 15 -0.78 7.35 15.63
N PHE A 16 -1.81 8.03 15.12
CA PHE A 16 -3.03 8.35 15.89
C PHE A 16 -4.14 7.31 15.74
N ARG A 17 -4.06 6.41 14.78
CA ARG A 17 -5.21 5.56 14.43
C ARG A 17 -5.58 4.57 15.52
N MET A 18 -4.59 4.03 16.26
CA MET A 18 -4.85 3.08 17.35
C MET A 18 -5.53 3.74 18.53
N ASP A 19 -5.18 4.99 18.85
CA ASP A 19 -5.85 5.76 19.90
C ASP A 19 -7.31 6.03 19.53
N VAL A 20 -7.58 6.39 18.27
CA VAL A 20 -8.95 6.60 17.80
C VAL A 20 -9.74 5.30 17.79
N LEU A 21 -9.13 4.17 17.40
CA LEU A 21 -9.76 2.86 17.44
C LEU A 21 -10.13 2.45 18.87
N ALA A 22 -9.22 2.63 19.82
CA ALA A 22 -9.49 2.34 21.24
C ALA A 22 -10.68 3.15 21.75
N LEU A 23 -10.72 4.45 21.44
CA LEU A 23 -11.83 5.33 21.80
C LEU A 23 -13.14 4.93 21.11
N ALA A 24 -13.11 4.49 19.86
CA ALA A 24 -14.28 4.01 19.14
C ALA A 24 -14.87 2.76 19.81
N ILE A 25 -14.01 1.78 20.14
CA ILE A 25 -14.41 0.56 20.86
C ILE A 25 -14.98 0.92 22.24
N GLU A 26 -14.31 1.80 22.99
CA GLU A 26 -14.77 2.20 24.32
C GLU A 26 -16.17 2.81 24.29
N ASN A 27 -16.46 3.66 23.29
CA ASN A 27 -17.72 4.38 23.15
C ASN A 27 -18.80 3.63 22.34
N GLY A 28 -18.53 2.43 21.82
CA GLY A 28 -19.49 1.67 21.02
C GLY A 28 -19.77 2.31 19.66
N VAL A 29 -18.74 2.88 19.01
CA VAL A 29 -18.83 3.58 17.72
C VAL A 29 -18.15 2.75 16.64
N HIS A 30 -18.80 2.62 15.47
CA HIS A 30 -18.18 1.94 14.32
C HIS A 30 -16.92 2.67 13.85
N PHE A 31 -15.91 1.90 13.45
CA PHE A 31 -14.62 2.43 13.02
C PHE A 31 -14.33 2.09 11.56
N VAL A 32 -13.97 3.08 10.76
CA VAL A 32 -13.59 2.93 9.35
C VAL A 32 -12.27 3.65 9.10
N GLU A 33 -11.34 3.00 8.42
CA GLU A 33 -10.06 3.61 8.04
C GLU A 33 -9.61 3.20 6.64
N THR A 34 -8.70 3.98 6.07
CA THR A 34 -8.18 3.81 4.71
C THR A 34 -6.88 3.01 4.63
N SER A 35 -6.27 2.70 5.78
CA SER A 35 -4.97 2.02 5.83
C SER A 35 -5.12 0.50 5.83
N TYR A 36 -4.01 -0.19 5.54
CA TYR A 36 -3.93 -1.65 5.64
C TYR A 36 -4.26 -2.14 7.05
N ALA A 37 -4.99 -3.26 7.11
CA ALA A 37 -5.30 -3.94 8.37
C ALA A 37 -4.01 -4.31 9.12
N LEU A 38 -4.00 -4.11 10.42
CA LEU A 38 -2.93 -4.56 11.30
C LEU A 38 -3.25 -5.95 11.86
N PRO A 39 -2.22 -6.77 12.16
CA PRO A 39 -2.43 -8.06 12.83
C PRO A 39 -3.23 -7.96 14.13
N SER A 40 -3.04 -6.88 14.90
CA SER A 40 -3.78 -6.58 16.14
C SER A 40 -5.29 -6.41 15.95
N TYR A 41 -5.78 -6.18 14.73
CA TYR A 41 -7.20 -6.05 14.46
C TYR A 41 -7.96 -7.37 14.63
N THR A 42 -7.30 -8.51 14.55
CA THR A 42 -7.93 -9.80 14.85
C THR A 42 -8.40 -9.87 16.31
N ASP A 43 -7.57 -9.46 17.25
CA ASP A 43 -7.90 -9.46 18.68
C ASP A 43 -8.93 -8.38 19.01
N LEU A 44 -8.76 -7.19 18.42
CA LEU A 44 -9.70 -6.08 18.61
C LEU A 44 -11.07 -6.35 17.97
N GLY A 45 -11.12 -7.19 16.94
CA GLY A 45 -12.36 -7.62 16.30
C GLY A 45 -13.30 -8.33 17.29
N GLN A 46 -12.78 -9.17 18.18
CA GLN A 46 -13.58 -9.83 19.21
C GLN A 46 -14.18 -8.84 20.21
N LEU A 47 -13.42 -7.81 20.59
CA LEU A 47 -13.92 -6.73 21.46
C LEU A 47 -14.99 -5.88 20.75
N ALA A 48 -14.81 -5.62 19.47
CA ALA A 48 -15.76 -4.89 18.66
C ALA A 48 -17.09 -5.66 18.53
N GLU A 49 -17.01 -6.96 18.24
CA GLU A 49 -18.18 -7.84 18.15
C GLU A 49 -18.97 -7.86 19.47
N ALA A 50 -18.28 -7.99 20.62
CA ALA A 50 -18.90 -7.93 21.95
C ALA A 50 -19.61 -6.59 22.23
N LYS A 51 -19.21 -5.52 21.55
CA LYS A 51 -19.82 -4.18 21.64
C LYS A 51 -20.85 -3.91 20.53
N GLY A 52 -21.05 -4.83 19.59
CA GLY A 52 -21.95 -4.67 18.45
C GLY A 52 -21.48 -3.62 17.44
N ILE A 53 -20.17 -3.36 17.35
CA ILE A 53 -19.59 -2.41 16.38
C ILE A 53 -18.76 -3.13 15.33
N SER A 54 -18.53 -2.46 14.21
CA SER A 54 -17.66 -2.93 13.12
C SER A 54 -16.37 -2.15 13.09
N ILE A 55 -15.26 -2.85 12.80
CA ILE A 55 -13.96 -2.26 12.47
C ILE A 55 -13.71 -2.59 11.00
N LEU A 56 -13.65 -1.57 10.14
CA LEU A 56 -13.48 -1.70 8.68
C LEU A 56 -12.17 -1.01 8.26
N PRO A 57 -11.05 -1.70 8.23
CA PRO A 57 -9.83 -1.22 7.59
C PRO A 57 -9.92 -1.32 6.07
N GLU A 58 -8.92 -0.81 5.38
CA GLU A 58 -8.76 -0.94 3.93
C GLU A 58 -9.94 -0.33 3.12
N CYS A 59 -10.55 0.74 3.64
CA CYS A 59 -11.63 1.47 2.97
C CYS A 59 -11.11 2.71 2.22
N GLY A 60 -9.95 2.60 1.57
CA GLY A 60 -9.31 3.67 0.80
C GLY A 60 -9.39 3.47 -0.71
N LEU A 61 -8.47 4.10 -1.42
CA LEU A 61 -8.27 3.88 -2.85
C LEU A 61 -7.44 2.60 -3.08
N ASP A 62 -6.30 2.49 -2.41
CA ASP A 62 -5.35 1.38 -2.40
C ASP A 62 -4.69 1.32 -1.00
N PRO A 63 -5.20 0.46 -0.14
CA PRO A 63 -6.21 -0.61 -0.33
C PRO A 63 -7.66 -0.12 -0.22
N GLY A 64 -8.54 -0.71 -1.02
CA GLY A 64 -9.98 -0.53 -0.94
C GLY A 64 -10.68 -0.60 -2.28
N ILE A 65 -10.80 0.50 -3.00
CA ILE A 65 -11.48 0.57 -4.31
C ILE A 65 -10.82 -0.37 -5.33
N ASP A 66 -9.51 -0.49 -5.30
CA ASP A 66 -8.74 -1.44 -6.14
C ASP A 66 -9.20 -2.88 -5.96
N LEU A 67 -9.48 -3.29 -4.72
CA LEU A 67 -9.97 -4.64 -4.40
C LEU A 67 -11.44 -4.84 -4.81
N VAL A 68 -12.26 -3.81 -4.69
CA VAL A 68 -13.66 -3.85 -5.16
C VAL A 68 -13.69 -4.01 -6.68
N LEU A 69 -12.86 -3.27 -7.42
CA LEU A 69 -12.75 -3.37 -8.87
C LEU A 69 -12.21 -4.74 -9.30
N ALA A 70 -11.15 -5.23 -8.62
CA ALA A 70 -10.64 -6.58 -8.86
C ALA A 70 -11.72 -7.65 -8.64
N GLY A 71 -12.43 -7.59 -7.51
CA GLY A 71 -13.52 -8.52 -7.21
C GLY A 71 -14.68 -8.43 -8.22
N GLN A 72 -14.97 -7.26 -8.78
CA GLN A 72 -15.95 -7.11 -9.85
C GLN A 72 -15.47 -7.80 -11.13
N ALA A 73 -14.24 -7.54 -11.56
CA ALA A 73 -13.68 -8.15 -12.77
C ALA A 73 -13.58 -9.68 -12.65
N ILE A 74 -13.16 -10.20 -11.50
CA ILE A 74 -13.04 -11.64 -11.23
C ILE A 74 -14.40 -12.34 -11.38
N ARG A 75 -15.50 -11.73 -10.95
CA ARG A 75 -16.85 -12.32 -11.07
C ARG A 75 -17.35 -12.45 -12.51
N GLU A 76 -16.70 -11.81 -13.46
CA GLU A 76 -17.04 -11.88 -14.89
C GLU A 76 -16.20 -12.93 -15.63
N LEU A 77 -15.28 -13.62 -14.92
CA LEU A 77 -14.36 -14.60 -15.49
C LEU A 77 -14.63 -16.01 -14.91
N ASP A 78 -14.44 -17.03 -15.72
CA ASP A 78 -14.52 -18.43 -15.29
C ASP A 78 -13.33 -18.83 -14.42
N GLU A 79 -12.12 -18.37 -14.78
CA GLU A 79 -10.87 -18.60 -14.07
C GLU A 79 -9.95 -17.36 -14.16
N VAL A 80 -9.13 -17.16 -13.13
CA VAL A 80 -8.13 -16.09 -13.09
C VAL A 80 -6.74 -16.69 -13.01
N HIS A 81 -5.96 -16.57 -14.08
CA HIS A 81 -4.58 -17.04 -14.14
C HIS A 81 -3.56 -15.96 -13.73
N GLU A 82 -3.90 -14.71 -13.98
CA GLU A 82 -3.06 -13.57 -13.63
C GLU A 82 -3.92 -12.41 -13.09
N LEU A 83 -3.44 -11.78 -12.03
CA LEU A 83 -4.05 -10.57 -11.46
C LEU A 83 -2.97 -9.51 -11.20
N HIS A 84 -2.99 -8.43 -11.96
CA HIS A 84 -2.07 -7.32 -11.81
C HIS A 84 -2.84 -6.03 -11.55
N ALA A 85 -2.65 -5.44 -10.35
CA ALA A 85 -3.29 -4.20 -9.95
C ALA A 85 -2.30 -3.04 -10.04
N TYR A 86 -2.72 -1.94 -10.67
CA TYR A 86 -1.90 -0.74 -10.87
C TYR A 86 -2.57 0.46 -10.21
N GLY A 87 -1.82 1.11 -9.33
CA GLY A 87 -2.23 2.35 -8.68
C GLY A 87 -1.27 3.49 -9.01
N THR A 88 -1.78 4.71 -9.13
CA THR A 88 -0.94 5.87 -9.33
C THR A 88 -1.41 7.08 -8.54
N GLY A 89 -0.44 7.90 -8.11
CA GLY A 89 -0.64 9.24 -7.63
C GLY A 89 0.54 10.06 -8.15
N VAL A 90 0.34 10.78 -9.25
CA VAL A 90 1.37 11.60 -9.90
C VAL A 90 0.84 13.01 -10.13
N PRO A 91 1.70 14.05 -10.12
CA PRO A 91 1.30 15.36 -10.58
C PRO A 91 0.99 15.31 -12.08
N GLU A 92 0.17 16.22 -12.56
CA GLU A 92 0.05 16.42 -14.01
C GLU A 92 1.42 16.78 -14.62
N PRO A 93 1.66 16.49 -15.91
CA PRO A 93 2.98 16.71 -16.53
C PRO A 93 3.53 18.12 -16.37
N ALA A 94 2.68 19.14 -16.43
CA ALA A 94 3.08 20.54 -16.25
C ALA A 94 3.54 20.87 -14.80
N ALA A 95 3.11 20.08 -13.83
CA ALA A 95 3.48 20.22 -12.42
C ALA A 95 4.59 19.25 -11.98
N ALA A 96 5.07 18.38 -12.86
CA ALA A 96 6.21 17.48 -12.64
C ALA A 96 7.54 18.22 -12.84
N ASP A 97 7.76 19.29 -12.08
CA ASP A 97 8.78 20.32 -12.27
C ASP A 97 10.01 20.16 -11.35
N ASN A 98 10.23 19.00 -10.80
CA ASN A 98 11.35 18.69 -9.92
C ASN A 98 12.13 17.45 -10.38
N PRO A 99 13.35 17.20 -9.88
CA PRO A 99 14.21 16.12 -10.36
C PRO A 99 13.65 14.70 -10.26
N ILE A 100 12.64 14.48 -9.42
CA ILE A 100 11.98 13.17 -9.24
C ILE A 100 10.62 13.08 -9.95
N ASN A 101 10.21 14.16 -10.64
CA ASN A 101 8.91 14.26 -11.33
C ASN A 101 7.72 13.84 -10.44
N TYR A 102 7.80 14.17 -9.14
CA TYR A 102 6.81 13.71 -8.17
C TYR A 102 6.45 14.80 -7.16
N LYS A 103 5.18 14.86 -6.78
CA LYS A 103 4.69 15.68 -5.68
C LYS A 103 3.94 14.81 -4.69
N VAL A 104 4.25 14.99 -3.42
CA VAL A 104 3.60 14.24 -2.35
C VAL A 104 2.19 14.79 -2.14
N SER A 105 1.21 13.90 -2.19
CA SER A 105 -0.20 14.24 -2.03
C SER A 105 -0.80 13.79 -0.69
N TRP A 106 -0.03 13.04 0.13
CA TRP A 106 -0.49 12.53 1.42
C TRP A 106 0.54 12.79 2.53
N THR A 107 1.50 11.89 2.79
CA THR A 107 2.56 12.12 3.77
C THR A 107 3.91 11.68 3.21
N PHE A 108 4.94 12.54 3.34
CA PHE A 108 6.26 12.22 2.83
C PHE A 108 6.91 11.06 3.58
N ALA A 109 6.78 11.02 4.90
CA ALA A 109 7.24 9.90 5.71
C ALA A 109 6.62 8.57 5.26
N GLY A 110 5.31 8.56 4.97
CA GLY A 110 4.62 7.38 4.44
C GLY A 110 5.13 6.94 3.08
N VAL A 111 5.48 7.89 2.18
CA VAL A 111 6.10 7.59 0.88
C VAL A 111 7.46 6.94 1.09
N LEU A 112 8.32 7.51 1.93
CA LEU A 112 9.65 6.96 2.22
C LEU A 112 9.57 5.58 2.86
N SER A 113 8.67 5.40 3.83
CA SER A 113 8.39 4.10 4.45
C SER A 113 7.90 3.07 3.43
N ALA A 114 7.05 3.48 2.46
CA ALA A 114 6.60 2.59 1.40
C ALA A 114 7.76 2.07 0.52
N TYR A 115 8.78 2.90 0.29
CA TYR A 115 9.97 2.49 -0.48
C TYR A 115 10.91 1.55 0.28
N GLN A 116 10.74 1.40 1.58
CA GLN A 116 11.48 0.47 2.41
C GLN A 116 10.73 -0.85 2.68
N ARG A 117 9.46 -0.95 2.32
CA ARG A 117 8.69 -2.18 2.49
C ARG A 117 9.04 -3.18 1.39
N PRO A 118 9.30 -4.46 1.72
CA PRO A 118 9.46 -5.50 0.71
C PRO A 118 8.15 -5.72 -0.05
N ALA A 119 8.25 -6.18 -1.28
CA ALA A 119 7.11 -6.68 -2.04
C ALA A 119 7.06 -8.19 -2.01
N LYS A 120 5.84 -8.74 -2.02
CA LYS A 120 5.59 -10.17 -2.12
C LYS A 120 4.65 -10.42 -3.30
N ILE A 121 5.12 -11.20 -4.24
CA ILE A 121 4.44 -11.46 -5.51
C ILE A 121 4.32 -12.95 -5.78
N LEU A 122 3.42 -13.32 -6.69
CA LEU A 122 3.41 -14.66 -7.27
C LEU A 122 3.94 -14.59 -8.69
N LYS A 123 4.91 -15.40 -9.04
CA LYS A 123 5.51 -15.48 -10.38
C LYS A 123 5.62 -16.93 -10.80
N ASN A 124 4.92 -17.30 -11.89
CA ASN A 124 4.88 -18.68 -12.39
C ASN A 124 4.44 -19.71 -11.33
N GLY A 125 3.54 -19.34 -10.43
CA GLY A 125 3.07 -20.20 -9.35
C GLY A 125 3.97 -20.25 -8.11
N GLU A 126 5.07 -19.52 -8.09
CA GLU A 126 6.00 -19.45 -6.96
C GLU A 126 5.94 -18.10 -6.27
N VAL A 127 5.93 -18.13 -4.95
CA VAL A 127 5.96 -16.90 -4.14
C VAL A 127 7.37 -16.34 -4.10
N VAL A 128 7.51 -15.09 -4.54
CA VAL A 128 8.78 -14.37 -4.57
C VAL A 128 8.71 -13.16 -3.64
N ASN A 129 9.70 -13.03 -2.75
CA ASN A 129 9.88 -11.85 -1.92
C ASN A 129 10.96 -10.96 -2.53
N LEU A 130 10.63 -9.70 -2.75
CA LEU A 130 11.53 -8.69 -3.31
C LEU A 130 11.91 -7.70 -2.22
N SER A 131 13.21 -7.52 -2.02
CA SER A 131 13.73 -6.46 -1.14
C SER A 131 13.44 -5.07 -1.72
N PRO A 132 13.51 -4.00 -0.92
CA PRO A 132 13.34 -2.63 -1.41
C PRO A 132 14.21 -2.29 -2.62
N SER A 133 15.48 -2.67 -2.62
CA SER A 133 16.37 -2.45 -3.76
C SER A 133 15.95 -3.24 -5.01
N GLN A 134 15.48 -4.47 -4.83
CA GLN A 134 15.02 -5.30 -5.94
C GLN A 134 13.73 -4.78 -6.59
N MET A 135 12.83 -4.13 -5.82
CA MET A 135 11.61 -3.54 -6.40
C MET A 135 11.90 -2.50 -7.48
N PHE A 136 12.96 -1.70 -7.29
CA PHE A 136 13.38 -0.66 -8.23
C PHE A 136 14.42 -1.13 -9.26
N SER A 137 14.77 -2.42 -9.28
CA SER A 137 15.68 -2.97 -10.26
C SER A 137 15.02 -3.11 -11.62
N PRO A 138 15.74 -2.84 -12.73
CA PRO A 138 15.18 -2.87 -14.07
C PRO A 138 14.48 -4.18 -14.45
N GLU A 139 14.97 -5.32 -13.95
CA GLU A 139 14.40 -6.64 -14.16
C GLU A 139 13.04 -6.88 -13.49
N ASN A 140 12.70 -6.05 -12.52
CA ASN A 140 11.44 -6.11 -11.76
C ASN A 140 10.49 -4.95 -12.10
N MET A 141 10.83 -4.21 -13.14
CA MET A 141 10.04 -3.08 -13.62
C MET A 141 9.56 -3.32 -15.04
N HIS A 142 8.49 -2.67 -15.41
CA HIS A 142 8.02 -2.62 -16.78
C HIS A 142 7.36 -1.28 -17.08
N LYS A 143 7.13 -1.04 -18.36
CA LYS A 143 6.46 0.17 -18.84
C LYS A 143 4.99 -0.12 -19.07
N VAL A 144 4.16 0.84 -18.72
CA VAL A 144 2.72 0.85 -18.96
C VAL A 144 2.38 2.13 -19.71
N THR A 145 1.66 2.03 -20.80
CA THR A 145 1.14 3.19 -21.53
C THR A 145 -0.32 3.36 -21.21
N LEU A 146 -0.68 4.53 -20.67
CA LEU A 146 -2.05 4.92 -20.40
C LEU A 146 -2.48 5.95 -21.45
N ASP A 147 -3.66 5.77 -22.05
CA ASP A 147 -4.15 6.61 -23.15
C ASP A 147 -4.15 8.10 -22.81
N THR A 148 -4.44 8.45 -21.55
CA THR A 148 -4.55 9.85 -21.10
C THR A 148 -3.26 10.44 -20.55
N LEU A 149 -2.30 9.59 -20.11
CA LEU A 149 -1.08 10.02 -19.42
C LEU A 149 0.20 9.69 -20.21
N GLY A 150 0.13 8.79 -21.18
CA GLY A 150 1.32 8.33 -21.91
C GLY A 150 2.10 7.23 -21.17
N GLU A 151 3.40 7.14 -21.42
CA GLU A 151 4.27 6.10 -20.86
C GLU A 151 4.60 6.39 -19.39
N MET A 152 4.43 5.35 -18.57
CA MET A 152 4.78 5.33 -17.15
C MET A 152 5.65 4.11 -16.83
N GLU A 153 6.43 4.19 -15.77
CA GLU A 153 7.14 3.03 -15.22
C GLU A 153 6.37 2.44 -14.04
N ALA A 154 6.30 1.11 -14.02
CA ALA A 154 5.64 0.33 -12.98
C ALA A 154 6.70 -0.41 -12.15
N TYR A 155 6.61 -0.31 -10.82
CA TYR A 155 7.40 -1.10 -9.88
C TYR A 155 6.49 -1.74 -8.85
N TYR A 156 6.91 -2.87 -8.28
CA TYR A 156 6.12 -3.60 -7.31
C TYR A 156 5.89 -2.81 -6.01
N ASN A 157 4.70 -2.96 -5.43
CA ASN A 157 4.30 -2.28 -4.21
C ASN A 157 3.57 -3.23 -3.25
N GLY A 158 4.23 -3.59 -2.15
CA GLY A 158 3.63 -4.35 -1.06
C GLY A 158 3.34 -5.82 -1.36
N ASP A 159 2.48 -6.41 -0.55
CA ASP A 159 2.12 -7.84 -0.62
C ASP A 159 0.87 -8.03 -1.50
N ALA A 160 1.06 -8.65 -2.68
CA ALA A 160 -0.03 -9.01 -3.57
C ALA A 160 -0.61 -10.39 -3.25
N VAL A 161 0.18 -11.27 -2.65
CA VAL A 161 -0.18 -12.69 -2.44
C VAL A 161 -1.29 -12.84 -1.41
N LYS A 162 -1.33 -11.98 -0.39
CA LYS A 162 -2.36 -12.01 0.65
C LYS A 162 -3.79 -11.87 0.12
N TYR A 163 -3.96 -11.29 -1.06
CA TYR A 163 -5.28 -11.07 -1.65
C TYR A 163 -5.80 -12.25 -2.47
N LEU A 164 -4.97 -13.24 -2.77
CA LEU A 164 -5.39 -14.42 -3.54
C LEU A 164 -6.49 -15.21 -2.82
N ASP A 165 -6.33 -15.41 -1.52
CA ASP A 165 -7.34 -16.11 -0.70
C ASP A 165 -8.59 -15.24 -0.50
N ILE A 166 -8.40 -13.94 -0.21
CA ILE A 166 -9.50 -12.97 -0.01
C ILE A 166 -10.39 -12.88 -1.25
N LEU A 167 -9.78 -12.93 -2.44
CA LEU A 167 -10.47 -12.87 -3.73
C LEU A 167 -10.90 -14.25 -4.24
N ASN A 168 -10.58 -15.33 -3.52
CA ASN A 168 -10.89 -16.72 -3.86
C ASN A 168 -10.37 -17.15 -5.24
N ILE A 169 -9.12 -16.80 -5.57
CA ILE A 169 -8.44 -17.09 -6.84
C ILE A 169 -7.11 -17.83 -6.65
N ALA A 170 -6.76 -18.24 -5.43
CA ALA A 170 -5.45 -18.82 -5.12
C ALA A 170 -5.14 -20.10 -5.90
N GLU A 171 -6.14 -20.92 -6.20
CA GLU A 171 -5.95 -22.22 -6.86
C GLU A 171 -5.57 -22.09 -8.34
N THR A 172 -6.14 -21.10 -9.04
CA THR A 172 -5.97 -20.92 -10.48
C THR A 172 -4.88 -19.91 -10.83
N THR A 173 -4.65 -18.90 -9.98
CA THR A 173 -3.69 -17.85 -10.25
C THR A 173 -2.24 -18.35 -10.24
N ARG A 174 -1.47 -17.95 -11.25
CA ARG A 174 -0.05 -18.28 -11.41
C ARG A 174 0.86 -17.05 -11.35
N SER A 175 0.28 -15.86 -11.53
CA SER A 175 1.02 -14.60 -11.47
C SER A 175 0.16 -13.52 -10.80
N THR A 176 0.74 -12.82 -9.80
CA THR A 176 0.09 -11.64 -9.23
C THR A 176 1.12 -10.62 -8.79
N GLY A 177 0.76 -9.35 -8.97
CA GLY A 177 1.55 -8.22 -8.52
C GLY A 177 0.67 -7.00 -8.30
N ARG A 178 1.06 -6.19 -7.32
CA ARG A 178 0.55 -4.83 -7.13
C ARG A 178 1.66 -3.88 -7.51
N TYR A 179 1.33 -2.83 -8.24
CA TYR A 179 2.31 -1.91 -8.80
C TYR A 179 1.94 -0.47 -8.52
N SER A 180 2.97 0.32 -8.27
CA SER A 180 2.85 1.78 -8.34
C SER A 180 3.34 2.27 -9.69
N LEU A 181 2.55 3.15 -10.33
CA LEU A 181 2.97 3.84 -11.55
C LEU A 181 3.56 5.20 -11.22
N ARG A 182 4.64 5.55 -11.90
CA ARG A 182 5.31 6.85 -11.79
C ARG A 182 5.80 7.32 -13.15
N TRP A 183 6.10 8.61 -13.26
CA TRP A 183 6.76 9.15 -14.44
C TRP A 183 8.14 8.52 -14.63
N PRO A 184 8.62 8.35 -15.88
CA PRO A 184 9.91 7.76 -16.17
C PRO A 184 11.06 8.44 -15.40
N GLY A 185 11.99 7.64 -14.88
CA GLY A 185 13.15 8.09 -14.11
C GLY A 185 12.96 8.06 -12.58
N HIS A 186 11.74 7.93 -12.10
CA HIS A 186 11.44 7.88 -10.66
C HIS A 186 12.14 6.70 -9.96
N ALA A 187 11.99 5.51 -10.50
CA ALA A 187 12.58 4.32 -9.89
C ALA A 187 14.11 4.33 -9.95
N ALA A 188 14.70 4.84 -11.03
CA ALA A 188 16.16 4.96 -11.13
C ALA A 188 16.76 5.89 -10.08
N PHE A 189 16.04 6.94 -9.69
CA PHE A 189 16.43 7.81 -8.58
C PHE A 189 16.32 7.08 -7.24
N TRP A 190 15.15 6.51 -6.94
CA TRP A 190 14.90 5.89 -5.64
C TRP A 190 15.70 4.63 -5.40
N LYS A 191 16.01 3.87 -6.47
CA LYS A 191 16.96 2.75 -6.35
C LYS A 191 18.30 3.21 -5.76
N LYS A 192 18.85 4.31 -6.22
CA LYS A 192 20.11 4.84 -5.68
C LYS A 192 19.98 5.26 -4.22
N MET A 193 18.87 5.90 -3.85
CA MET A 193 18.63 6.32 -2.47
C MET A 193 18.50 5.11 -1.52
N VAL A 194 17.80 4.06 -1.96
CA VAL A 194 17.66 2.81 -1.20
C VAL A 194 18.99 2.09 -1.08
N ASP A 195 19.72 1.92 -2.18
CA ASP A 195 21.01 1.21 -2.22
C ASP A 195 22.08 1.90 -1.37
N LEU A 196 22.08 3.23 -1.34
CA LEU A 196 23.00 4.03 -0.51
C LEU A 196 22.57 4.10 0.97
N GLY A 197 21.39 3.56 1.31
CA GLY A 197 20.89 3.55 2.68
C GLY A 197 20.32 4.88 3.19
N PHE A 198 20.04 5.85 2.32
CA PHE A 198 19.49 7.15 2.72
C PHE A 198 18.07 7.06 3.33
N LEU A 199 17.37 5.94 3.16
CA LEU A 199 16.04 5.74 3.71
C LEU A 199 16.04 4.88 4.98
N LYS A 200 17.21 4.46 5.46
CA LYS A 200 17.31 3.66 6.69
C LYS A 200 17.02 4.53 7.91
N GLU A 201 16.23 3.98 8.82
CA GLU A 201 15.89 4.61 10.11
C GLU A 201 16.80 4.11 11.25
N GLU A 202 17.85 3.34 10.92
CA GLU A 202 18.83 2.88 11.89
C GLU A 202 19.63 4.07 12.44
N ALA A 203 19.66 4.18 13.77
CA ALA A 203 20.46 5.19 14.43
C ALA A 203 21.94 5.03 14.08
N ILE A 204 22.61 6.10 13.68
CA ILE A 204 24.03 6.11 13.42
C ILE A 204 24.75 6.90 14.53
N HIS A 205 25.96 6.47 14.88
CA HIS A 205 26.78 7.19 15.84
C HIS A 205 27.76 8.13 15.12
N VAL A 206 27.59 9.42 15.33
CA VAL A 206 28.48 10.45 14.81
C VAL A 206 29.15 11.15 15.98
N ASN A 207 30.48 11.06 16.07
CA ASN A 207 31.28 11.63 17.17
C ASN A 207 30.79 11.21 18.58
N GLY A 208 30.34 9.95 18.72
CA GLY A 208 29.84 9.43 19.99
C GLY A 208 28.40 9.82 20.36
N GLN A 209 27.71 10.54 19.49
CA GLN A 209 26.28 10.85 19.63
C GLN A 209 25.46 10.00 18.67
N GLU A 210 24.36 9.47 19.16
CA GLU A 210 23.37 8.78 18.35
C GLU A 210 22.54 9.81 17.56
N VAL A 211 22.46 9.62 16.26
CA VAL A 211 21.68 10.45 15.34
C VAL A 211 20.77 9.52 14.53
N SER A 212 19.48 9.77 14.54
CA SER A 212 18.44 9.04 13.79
C SER A 212 17.75 9.97 12.79
#